data_16d6a555ecae71eb7e10c727dd189148
#
_entry.id   16d6a555ecae71eb7e10c727dd189148
#
_cell.length_a   1.000
_cell.length_b   1.000
_cell.length_c   1.000
_cell.angle_alpha   90.00
_cell.angle_beta   90.00
_cell.angle_gamma   90.00
#
_symmetry.space_group_name_H-M   'P 1'
#
loop_
_entity.id
_entity.type
_entity.pdbx_description
1 polymer ?
#
loop_
_entity_poly.entity_id
_entity_poly.type
_entity_poly.pdbx_seq_one_letter_code
_entity_poly.pdbx_strand_id
1 'polypeptide(L)'
;MMTQQELTALNLGENLDQLMNLDPRGYGVCRILYKGCRDLCGEPVSLHAAKGLIEHIHEGDLVYILTGFVLLPHKKAEMDGIVSSVLLARALVKAFGAKPVLVVPQDCVHAVEQMAPVAGLHLYHSVEEALAMPFSVGMEMFTKNAEEAEACADAILAKGKPAACIAIEAPGANELGQYHNAVGKNTTAIEAKSDILFVKCQQLGVWNLAVGDLGNELGMGALKEHLHQYVPYMGKGQCTCGCGGGIESAVAADNLLTATVSDWGVYAMIAMTAYLLRTPDVMHTVEMEREMVVTASRCGMLDMYGWLVPAIDGIDVNYLCDLVGLMNRLVAYPLKLETITPTWFEKTIEKGFFG
;
A
#
# COMPACT_ATOMS: atom_id res chain seq x y z
N MET A 1 16.68 19.29 20.35
CA MET A 1 17.58 19.60 19.20
C MET A 1 17.62 18.35 18.34
N MET A 2 17.32 18.48 17.05
CA MET A 2 17.29 17.37 16.08
C MET A 2 18.67 16.67 16.05
N THR A 3 18.66 15.35 16.05
CA THR A 3 19.89 14.54 15.90
C THR A 3 20.26 14.37 14.44
N GLN A 4 21.49 13.92 14.18
CA GLN A 4 21.92 13.55 12.82
C GLN A 4 21.01 12.51 12.19
N GLN A 5 20.60 11.49 12.94
CA GLN A 5 19.70 10.43 12.45
C GLN A 5 18.32 10.97 12.10
N GLU A 6 17.75 11.84 12.93
CA GLU A 6 16.47 12.48 12.67
C GLU A 6 16.51 13.36 11.41
N LEU A 7 17.60 14.16 11.24
CA LEU A 7 17.78 14.95 10.03
C LEU A 7 17.90 14.07 8.78
N THR A 8 18.68 12.99 8.87
CA THR A 8 18.85 12.07 7.74
C THR A 8 17.54 11.35 7.41
N ALA A 9 16.79 10.89 8.43
CA ALA A 9 15.49 10.27 8.24
C ALA A 9 14.49 11.22 7.56
N LEU A 10 14.45 12.49 8.00
CA LEU A 10 13.60 13.51 7.38
C LEU A 10 13.95 13.70 5.90
N ASN A 11 15.22 13.91 5.58
CA ASN A 11 15.69 14.13 4.21
C ASN A 11 15.50 12.89 3.32
N LEU A 12 15.73 11.70 3.88
CA LEU A 12 15.47 10.45 3.15
C LEU A 12 13.96 10.29 2.84
N GLY A 13 13.09 10.57 3.80
CA GLY A 13 11.65 10.58 3.60
C GLY A 13 11.24 11.54 2.48
N GLU A 14 11.76 12.79 2.47
CA GLU A 14 11.51 13.74 1.38
C GLU A 14 11.95 13.19 0.00
N ASN A 15 13.10 12.54 -0.07
CA ASN A 15 13.58 11.94 -1.31
C ASN A 15 12.70 10.77 -1.76
N LEU A 16 12.29 9.89 -0.86
CA LEU A 16 11.41 8.77 -1.15
C LEU A 16 10.03 9.25 -1.58
N ASP A 17 9.49 10.28 -0.91
CA ASP A 17 8.22 10.90 -1.27
C ASP A 17 8.27 11.53 -2.67
N GLN A 18 9.39 12.15 -3.05
CA GLN A 18 9.59 12.65 -4.41
C GLN A 18 9.61 11.52 -5.44
N LEU A 19 10.28 10.40 -5.14
CA LEU A 19 10.35 9.25 -6.04
C LEU A 19 8.98 8.59 -6.24
N MET A 20 8.24 8.33 -5.16
CA MET A 20 6.92 7.70 -5.28
C MET A 20 5.87 8.61 -5.94
N ASN A 21 6.15 9.93 -6.05
CA ASN A 21 5.30 10.92 -6.71
C ASN A 21 5.87 11.40 -8.06
N LEU A 22 6.82 10.70 -8.66
CA LEU A 22 7.15 10.89 -10.08
C LEU A 22 5.90 10.60 -10.92
N ASP A 23 5.58 11.46 -11.86
CA ASP A 23 4.35 11.35 -12.65
C ASP A 23 4.66 11.22 -14.16
N PRO A 24 5.11 10.04 -14.62
CA PRO A 24 5.42 9.82 -16.02
C PRO A 24 4.16 9.85 -16.91
N ARG A 25 2.98 9.62 -16.33
CA ARG A 25 1.69 9.72 -17.03
C ARG A 25 1.23 11.16 -17.22
N GLY A 26 1.71 12.08 -16.38
CA GLY A 26 1.35 13.50 -16.45
C GLY A 26 -0.08 13.81 -16.00
N TYR A 27 -0.71 12.97 -15.20
CA TYR A 27 -2.09 13.16 -14.73
C TYR A 27 -2.19 14.25 -13.64
N GLY A 28 -1.14 14.44 -12.86
CA GLY A 28 -1.09 15.42 -11.77
C GLY A 28 -1.86 15.02 -10.51
N VAL A 29 -2.61 13.91 -10.52
CA VAL A 29 -3.44 13.47 -9.38
C VAL A 29 -2.57 13.15 -8.17
N CYS A 30 -1.43 12.47 -8.37
CA CYS A 30 -0.49 12.17 -7.29
C CYS A 30 -0.07 13.42 -6.49
N ARG A 31 0.10 14.57 -7.15
CA ARG A 31 0.47 15.84 -6.48
C ARG A 31 -0.66 16.37 -5.61
N ILE A 32 -1.91 16.22 -6.08
CA ILE A 32 -3.11 16.61 -5.33
C ILE A 32 -3.22 15.73 -4.08
N LEU A 33 -3.18 14.41 -4.25
CA LEU A 33 -3.30 13.45 -3.16
C LEU A 33 -2.16 13.61 -2.14
N TYR A 34 -0.92 13.69 -2.63
CA TYR A 34 0.25 13.89 -1.78
C TYR A 34 0.14 15.15 -0.93
N LYS A 35 -0.31 16.27 -1.52
CA LYS A 35 -0.50 17.53 -0.76
C LYS A 35 -1.47 17.34 0.39
N GLY A 36 -2.63 16.72 0.14
CA GLY A 36 -3.61 16.43 1.18
C GLY A 36 -3.07 15.50 2.26
N CYS A 37 -2.43 14.41 1.86
CA CYS A 37 -1.84 13.44 2.77
C CYS A 37 -0.71 14.06 3.61
N ARG A 38 0.16 14.86 3.00
CA ARG A 38 1.24 15.57 3.68
C ARG A 38 0.73 16.58 4.71
N ASP A 39 -0.38 17.26 4.41
CA ASP A 39 -1.00 18.20 5.36
C ASP A 39 -1.59 17.48 6.58
N LEU A 40 -2.09 16.24 6.41
CA LEU A 40 -2.60 15.44 7.53
C LEU A 40 -1.49 15.00 8.48
N CYS A 41 -0.36 14.48 7.96
CA CYS A 41 0.70 13.91 8.81
C CYS A 41 1.78 14.91 9.23
N GLY A 42 1.95 16.03 8.50
CA GLY A 42 2.90 17.11 8.85
C GLY A 42 4.38 16.78 8.61
N GLU A 43 4.71 15.57 8.20
CA GLU A 43 6.07 15.08 7.93
C GLU A 43 6.09 14.27 6.61
N PRO A 44 7.25 13.83 6.06
CA PRO A 44 7.26 12.95 4.90
C PRO A 44 6.35 11.75 5.10
N VAL A 45 5.48 11.50 4.11
CA VAL A 45 4.40 10.50 4.23
C VAL A 45 4.97 9.08 4.37
N SER A 46 6.05 8.76 3.64
CA SER A 46 6.78 7.49 3.77
C SER A 46 7.41 7.31 5.15
N LEU A 47 7.94 8.40 5.74
CA LEU A 47 8.50 8.40 7.09
C LEU A 47 7.41 8.16 8.14
N HIS A 48 6.29 8.86 8.02
CA HIS A 48 5.13 8.70 8.90
C HIS A 48 4.62 7.26 8.90
N ALA A 49 4.40 6.70 7.71
CA ALA A 49 3.94 5.32 7.56
C ALA A 49 4.94 4.29 8.13
N ALA A 50 6.23 4.46 7.86
CA ALA A 50 7.27 3.58 8.40
C ALA A 50 7.38 3.63 9.93
N LYS A 51 7.25 4.81 10.54
CA LYS A 51 7.18 4.96 12.00
C LYS A 51 5.99 4.20 12.58
N GLY A 52 4.82 4.30 11.93
CA GLY A 52 3.62 3.57 12.34
C GLY A 52 3.83 2.06 12.29
N LEU A 53 4.46 1.51 11.24
CA LEU A 53 4.81 0.08 11.21
C LEU A 53 5.70 -0.33 12.39
N ILE A 54 6.76 0.47 12.67
CA ILE A 54 7.73 0.16 13.73
C ILE A 54 7.09 0.24 15.12
N GLU A 55 6.16 1.17 15.32
CA GLU A 55 5.48 1.37 16.61
C GLU A 55 4.46 0.27 16.93
N HIS A 56 3.77 -0.27 15.91
CA HIS A 56 2.59 -1.11 16.11
C HIS A 56 2.78 -2.58 15.73
N ILE A 57 3.89 -2.94 15.06
CA ILE A 57 4.09 -4.33 14.61
C ILE A 57 5.35 -4.91 15.25
N HIS A 58 5.17 -6.06 15.92
CA HIS A 58 6.22 -6.76 16.66
C HIS A 58 6.32 -8.23 16.22
N GLU A 59 7.29 -8.94 16.77
CA GLU A 59 7.49 -10.37 16.47
C GLU A 59 6.26 -11.21 16.82
N GLY A 60 5.82 -11.98 15.84
CA GLY A 60 4.65 -12.86 15.95
C GLY A 60 3.30 -12.19 15.74
N ASP A 61 3.26 -10.87 15.58
CA ASP A 61 2.00 -10.14 15.37
C ASP A 61 1.33 -10.51 14.05
N LEU A 62 0.04 -10.78 14.10
CA LEU A 62 -0.82 -10.95 12.95
C LEU A 62 -1.06 -9.60 12.26
N VAL A 63 -0.88 -9.55 10.95
CA VAL A 63 -1.12 -8.36 10.14
C VAL A 63 -2.01 -8.72 8.96
N TYR A 64 -3.18 -8.08 8.82
CA TYR A 64 -4.02 -8.21 7.63
C TYR A 64 -3.61 -7.18 6.57
N ILE A 65 -3.43 -7.65 5.33
CA ILE A 65 -3.16 -6.84 4.14
C ILE A 65 -4.29 -7.06 3.15
N LEU A 66 -5.10 -6.03 2.92
CA LEU A 66 -6.27 -6.04 2.04
C LEU A 66 -5.88 -5.42 0.70
N THR A 67 -6.23 -6.08 -0.42
CA THR A 67 -5.93 -5.56 -1.76
C THR A 67 -6.81 -6.19 -2.82
N GLY A 68 -6.80 -5.65 -4.05
CA GLY A 68 -7.32 -6.28 -5.25
C GLY A 68 -8.51 -5.58 -5.88
N PHE A 69 -8.24 -4.59 -6.74
CA PHE A 69 -9.22 -4.06 -7.67
C PHE A 69 -9.44 -4.99 -8.88
N VAL A 70 -10.64 -4.91 -9.46
CA VAL A 70 -11.03 -5.67 -10.65
C VAL A 70 -11.40 -4.70 -11.78
N LEU A 71 -10.70 -4.78 -12.90
CA LEU A 71 -10.84 -3.84 -14.00
C LEU A 71 -11.96 -4.19 -14.98
N LEU A 72 -12.73 -3.18 -15.39
CA LEU A 72 -13.69 -3.26 -16.49
C LEU A 72 -13.00 -2.95 -17.82
N PRO A 73 -13.44 -3.54 -18.95
CA PRO A 73 -14.57 -4.48 -19.09
C PRO A 73 -14.19 -5.96 -18.87
N HIS A 74 -12.89 -6.25 -18.64
CA HIS A 74 -12.35 -7.61 -18.62
C HIS A 74 -12.77 -8.42 -17.40
N LYS A 75 -13.13 -7.76 -16.31
CA LYS A 75 -13.45 -8.37 -14.99
C LYS A 75 -12.30 -9.26 -14.51
N LYS A 76 -11.10 -8.75 -14.61
CA LYS A 76 -9.85 -9.36 -14.16
C LYS A 76 -9.16 -8.43 -13.17
N ALA A 77 -8.44 -9.00 -12.22
CA ALA A 77 -7.68 -8.22 -11.25
C ALA A 77 -6.54 -7.45 -11.93
N GLU A 78 -6.27 -6.25 -11.43
CA GLU A 78 -5.10 -5.46 -11.82
C GLU A 78 -3.87 -5.80 -10.98
N MET A 79 -2.70 -5.37 -11.47
CA MET A 79 -1.43 -5.68 -10.82
C MET A 79 -1.11 -4.74 -9.65
N ASP A 80 -1.53 -3.46 -9.73
CA ASP A 80 -1.26 -2.50 -8.66
C ASP A 80 -1.87 -2.96 -7.34
N GLY A 81 -1.15 -2.75 -6.27
CA GLY A 81 -1.49 -3.20 -4.94
C GLY A 81 -1.16 -4.67 -4.65
N ILE A 82 -1.37 -5.57 -5.60
CA ILE A 82 -1.13 -7.00 -5.37
C ILE A 82 0.37 -7.33 -5.29
N VAL A 83 1.16 -6.78 -6.20
CA VAL A 83 2.61 -6.99 -6.23
C VAL A 83 3.23 -6.46 -4.94
N SER A 84 2.94 -5.23 -4.58
CA SER A 84 3.46 -4.63 -3.35
C SER A 84 2.92 -5.26 -2.06
N SER A 85 1.69 -5.81 -2.09
CA SER A 85 1.14 -6.53 -0.92
C SER A 85 1.95 -7.77 -0.58
N VAL A 86 2.37 -8.55 -1.57
CA VAL A 86 3.25 -9.72 -1.37
C VAL A 86 4.66 -9.27 -0.91
N LEU A 87 5.17 -8.18 -1.49
CA LEU A 87 6.47 -7.62 -1.09
C LEU A 87 6.44 -6.99 0.30
N LEU A 88 5.32 -6.35 0.70
CA LEU A 88 5.12 -5.88 2.06
C LEU A 88 5.05 -7.06 3.05
N ALA A 89 4.34 -8.14 2.71
CA ALA A 89 4.33 -9.34 3.55
C ALA A 89 5.74 -9.85 3.79
N ARG A 90 6.59 -9.93 2.75
CA ARG A 90 8.00 -10.25 2.90
C ARG A 90 8.74 -9.28 3.82
N ALA A 91 8.53 -7.99 3.61
CA ALA A 91 9.20 -6.96 4.42
C ALA A 91 8.80 -7.05 5.90
N LEU A 92 7.52 -7.28 6.21
CA LEU A 92 7.02 -7.47 7.58
C LEU A 92 7.61 -8.70 8.26
N VAL A 93 7.72 -9.81 7.53
CA VAL A 93 8.39 -11.03 8.04
C VAL A 93 9.86 -10.75 8.34
N LYS A 94 10.57 -10.06 7.44
CA LYS A 94 12.01 -9.79 7.60
C LYS A 94 12.32 -8.74 8.65
N ALA A 95 11.53 -7.67 8.70
CA ALA A 95 11.74 -6.55 9.60
C ALA A 95 11.34 -6.88 11.05
N PHE A 96 10.23 -7.58 11.21
CA PHE A 96 9.58 -7.73 12.51
C PHE A 96 9.37 -9.19 12.94
N GLY A 97 9.54 -10.17 12.05
CA GLY A 97 9.08 -11.55 12.33
C GLY A 97 7.56 -11.66 12.42
N ALA A 98 6.83 -10.71 11.85
CA ALA A 98 5.38 -10.68 11.87
C ALA A 98 4.76 -11.80 11.03
N LYS A 99 3.46 -11.97 11.16
CA LYS A 99 2.63 -12.99 10.50
C LYS A 99 1.62 -12.32 9.58
N PRO A 100 2.03 -11.94 8.35
CA PRO A 100 1.13 -11.31 7.41
C PRO A 100 0.13 -12.31 6.83
N VAL A 101 -1.10 -11.83 6.61
CA VAL A 101 -2.17 -12.55 5.92
C VAL A 101 -2.75 -11.63 4.85
N LEU A 102 -2.66 -12.06 3.61
CA LEU A 102 -3.25 -11.37 2.47
C LEU A 102 -4.75 -11.68 2.41
N VAL A 103 -5.58 -10.65 2.39
CA VAL A 103 -7.02 -10.77 2.24
C VAL A 103 -7.39 -10.24 0.85
N VAL A 104 -7.75 -11.15 -0.05
CA VAL A 104 -7.86 -10.86 -1.48
C VAL A 104 -9.16 -11.43 -2.09
N PRO A 105 -9.67 -10.87 -3.21
CA PRO A 105 -10.71 -11.54 -4.00
C PRO A 105 -10.18 -12.81 -4.67
N GLN A 106 -11.09 -13.72 -5.04
CA GLN A 106 -10.76 -14.95 -5.77
C GLN A 106 -9.91 -14.71 -7.03
N ASP A 107 -10.08 -13.54 -7.67
CA ASP A 107 -9.35 -13.17 -8.90
C ASP A 107 -7.84 -13.05 -8.71
N CYS A 108 -7.39 -12.78 -7.48
CA CYS A 108 -5.98 -12.58 -7.14
C CYS A 108 -5.29 -13.84 -6.62
N VAL A 109 -6.04 -14.89 -6.22
CA VAL A 109 -5.51 -16.07 -5.54
C VAL A 109 -4.36 -16.70 -6.30
N HIS A 110 -4.57 -17.01 -7.60
CA HIS A 110 -3.53 -17.66 -8.41
C HIS A 110 -2.25 -16.83 -8.53
N ALA A 111 -2.37 -15.52 -8.66
CA ALA A 111 -1.21 -14.64 -8.73
C ALA A 111 -0.44 -14.64 -7.41
N VAL A 112 -1.12 -14.54 -6.27
CA VAL A 112 -0.50 -14.62 -4.95
C VAL A 112 0.23 -15.95 -4.74
N GLU A 113 -0.38 -17.08 -5.13
CA GLU A 113 0.25 -18.40 -5.07
C GLU A 113 1.57 -18.49 -5.84
N GLN A 114 1.65 -17.83 -7.00
CA GLN A 114 2.85 -17.82 -7.81
C GLN A 114 3.89 -16.79 -7.35
N MET A 115 3.47 -15.68 -6.77
CA MET A 115 4.36 -14.61 -6.33
C MET A 115 4.96 -14.85 -4.93
N ALA A 116 4.26 -15.51 -4.03
CA ALA A 116 4.78 -15.75 -2.69
C ALA A 116 6.14 -16.48 -2.67
N PRO A 117 6.37 -17.54 -3.48
CA PRO A 117 7.71 -18.17 -3.59
C PRO A 117 8.78 -17.23 -4.17
N VAL A 118 8.42 -16.33 -5.10
CA VAL A 118 9.34 -15.31 -5.63
C VAL A 118 9.82 -14.37 -4.51
N ALA A 119 8.90 -14.00 -3.62
CA ALA A 119 9.21 -13.21 -2.43
C ALA A 119 10.00 -14.00 -1.35
N GLY A 120 10.19 -15.30 -1.53
CA GLY A 120 10.84 -16.19 -0.57
C GLY A 120 9.96 -16.56 0.62
N LEU A 121 8.63 -16.56 0.44
CA LEU A 121 7.65 -16.88 1.47
C LEU A 121 6.95 -18.22 1.19
N HIS A 122 6.64 -18.95 2.26
CA HIS A 122 5.75 -20.11 2.20
C HIS A 122 4.31 -19.62 2.35
N LEU A 123 3.49 -19.86 1.33
CA LEU A 123 2.07 -19.51 1.37
C LEU A 123 1.25 -20.63 2.01
N TYR A 124 0.35 -20.23 2.91
CA TYR A 124 -0.63 -21.11 3.55
C TYR A 124 -2.05 -20.56 3.34
N HIS A 125 -2.98 -21.46 3.03
CA HIS A 125 -4.41 -21.12 2.90
C HIS A 125 -5.16 -21.23 4.25
N SER A 126 -4.42 -21.32 5.34
CA SER A 126 -4.92 -21.33 6.72
C SER A 126 -4.11 -20.32 7.52
N VAL A 127 -4.81 -19.43 8.24
CA VAL A 127 -4.18 -18.46 9.16
C VAL A 127 -3.42 -19.21 10.25
N GLU A 128 -4.01 -20.28 10.80
CA GLU A 128 -3.41 -21.08 11.88
C GLU A 128 -2.07 -21.71 11.45
N GLU A 129 -2.00 -22.24 10.22
CA GLU A 129 -0.75 -22.79 9.68
C GLU A 129 0.28 -21.68 9.46
N ALA A 130 -0.12 -20.55 8.88
CA ALA A 130 0.77 -19.42 8.66
C ALA A 130 1.34 -18.87 9.99
N LEU A 131 0.51 -18.79 11.04
CA LEU A 131 0.94 -18.35 12.37
C LEU A 131 1.99 -19.30 12.98
N ALA A 132 1.86 -20.62 12.72
CA ALA A 132 2.75 -21.62 13.28
C ALA A 132 4.12 -21.73 12.57
N MET A 133 4.23 -21.25 11.32
CA MET A 133 5.40 -21.48 10.47
C MET A 133 6.29 -20.24 10.33
N PRO A 134 7.62 -20.39 10.24
CA PRO A 134 8.51 -19.28 9.92
C PRO A 134 8.44 -18.93 8.42
N PHE A 135 8.82 -17.71 8.08
CA PHE A 135 8.89 -17.23 6.69
C PHE A 135 7.59 -17.47 5.90
N SER A 136 6.47 -17.31 6.58
CA SER A 136 5.14 -17.64 6.06
C SER A 136 4.33 -16.39 5.74
N VAL A 137 3.41 -16.56 4.82
CA VAL A 137 2.29 -15.65 4.56
C VAL A 137 1.01 -16.46 4.50
N GLY A 138 -0.04 -16.00 5.19
CA GLY A 138 -1.38 -16.55 5.07
C GLY A 138 -2.14 -15.91 3.92
N MET A 139 -3.19 -16.58 3.43
CA MET A 139 -4.12 -16.00 2.46
C MET A 139 -5.56 -16.34 2.83
N GLU A 140 -6.42 -15.33 2.83
CA GLU A 140 -7.85 -15.43 3.02
C GLU A 140 -8.58 -14.83 1.82
N MET A 141 -9.63 -15.49 1.38
CA MET A 141 -10.49 -14.94 0.32
C MET A 141 -11.59 -14.09 0.92
N PHE A 142 -11.81 -12.90 0.36
CA PHE A 142 -12.95 -12.06 0.71
C PHE A 142 -14.05 -12.10 -0.35
N THR A 143 -15.30 -12.18 0.11
CA THR A 143 -16.46 -12.30 -0.77
C THR A 143 -16.77 -11.01 -1.55
N LYS A 144 -17.32 -11.18 -2.75
CA LYS A 144 -17.92 -10.09 -3.54
C LYS A 144 -19.43 -9.91 -3.25
N ASN A 145 -20.03 -10.85 -2.53
CA ASN A 145 -21.44 -10.78 -2.14
C ASN A 145 -21.62 -9.91 -0.89
N ALA A 146 -22.36 -8.82 -1.02
CA ALA A 146 -22.62 -7.89 0.07
C ALA A 146 -23.37 -8.53 1.25
N GLU A 147 -24.25 -9.50 0.98
CA GLU A 147 -25.02 -10.19 2.02
C GLU A 147 -24.16 -11.13 2.89
N GLU A 148 -23.03 -11.59 2.36
CA GLU A 148 -22.10 -12.49 3.04
C GLU A 148 -20.93 -11.76 3.69
N ALA A 149 -20.72 -10.49 3.37
CA ALA A 149 -19.49 -9.77 3.70
C ALA A 149 -19.27 -9.60 5.21
N GLU A 150 -20.32 -9.34 5.97
CA GLU A 150 -20.23 -9.25 7.44
C GLU A 150 -19.81 -10.57 8.06
N ALA A 151 -20.43 -11.68 7.64
CA ALA A 151 -20.08 -13.01 8.13
C ALA A 151 -18.67 -13.43 7.70
N CYS A 152 -18.24 -13.05 6.50
CA CYS A 152 -16.89 -13.28 6.01
C CYS A 152 -15.85 -12.56 6.88
N ALA A 153 -16.08 -11.28 7.18
CA ALA A 153 -15.21 -10.49 8.03
C ALA A 153 -15.13 -11.07 9.46
N ASP A 154 -16.26 -11.47 10.03
CA ASP A 154 -16.32 -12.09 11.36
C ASP A 154 -15.58 -13.43 11.40
N ALA A 155 -15.70 -14.25 10.34
CA ALA A 155 -14.97 -15.51 10.23
C ALA A 155 -13.45 -15.31 10.15
N ILE A 156 -12.97 -14.27 9.45
CA ILE A 156 -11.55 -13.93 9.39
C ILE A 156 -11.07 -13.43 10.76
N LEU A 157 -11.80 -12.52 11.40
CA LEU A 157 -11.44 -11.99 12.73
C LEU A 157 -11.48 -13.04 13.84
N ALA A 158 -12.32 -14.07 13.71
CA ALA A 158 -12.36 -15.18 14.65
C ALA A 158 -11.06 -16.00 14.67
N LYS A 159 -10.24 -15.95 13.61
CA LYS A 159 -8.94 -16.61 13.51
C LYS A 159 -7.83 -15.84 14.25
N GLY A 160 -8.04 -14.55 14.53
CA GLY A 160 -7.12 -13.74 15.32
C GLY A 160 -7.36 -12.25 15.13
N LYS A 161 -7.22 -11.49 16.22
CA LYS A 161 -7.21 -10.02 16.17
C LYS A 161 -5.83 -9.58 15.65
N PRO A 162 -5.75 -8.82 14.53
CA PRO A 162 -4.46 -8.34 14.03
C PRO A 162 -3.94 -7.16 14.87
N ALA A 163 -2.62 -6.95 14.88
CA ALA A 163 -1.98 -5.74 15.39
C ALA A 163 -2.15 -4.58 14.41
N ALA A 164 -2.17 -4.89 13.11
CA ALA A 164 -2.34 -3.91 12.04
C ALA A 164 -3.26 -4.43 10.94
N CYS A 165 -4.00 -3.50 10.30
CA CYS A 165 -4.79 -3.74 9.10
C CYS A 165 -4.38 -2.72 8.04
N ILE A 166 -3.81 -3.20 6.93
CA ILE A 166 -3.24 -2.36 5.87
C ILE A 166 -4.02 -2.59 4.58
N ALA A 167 -4.61 -1.55 4.02
CA ALA A 167 -5.27 -1.60 2.72
C ALA A 167 -4.34 -1.02 1.65
N ILE A 168 -4.11 -1.76 0.57
CA ILE A 168 -3.24 -1.33 -0.54
C ILE A 168 -4.03 -1.51 -1.83
N GLU A 169 -4.31 -0.43 -2.54
CA GLU A 169 -5.08 -0.45 -3.78
C GLU A 169 -6.30 -1.39 -3.62
N ALA A 170 -7.08 -1.11 -2.59
CA ALA A 170 -8.25 -1.89 -2.22
C ALA A 170 -9.53 -1.10 -2.51
N PRO A 171 -10.58 -1.71 -3.06
CA PRO A 171 -11.83 -1.01 -3.32
C PRO A 171 -12.53 -0.59 -2.03
N GLY A 172 -13.05 0.65 -2.00
CA GLY A 172 -13.85 1.18 -0.91
C GLY A 172 -15.23 1.65 -1.38
N ALA A 173 -16.29 1.30 -0.64
CA ALA A 173 -17.63 1.77 -0.96
C ALA A 173 -17.78 3.26 -0.65
N ASN A 174 -18.55 3.98 -1.50
CA ASN A 174 -19.01 5.32 -1.18
C ASN A 174 -20.14 5.33 -0.13
N GLU A 175 -20.63 6.51 0.27
CA GLU A 175 -21.72 6.66 1.26
C GLU A 175 -23.03 5.91 0.92
N LEU A 176 -23.19 5.50 -0.34
CA LEU A 176 -24.36 4.73 -0.81
C LEU A 176 -24.07 3.23 -0.96
N GLY A 177 -22.93 2.76 -0.45
CA GLY A 177 -22.52 1.36 -0.55
C GLY A 177 -22.14 0.92 -1.97
N GLN A 178 -21.77 1.86 -2.85
CA GLN A 178 -21.42 1.59 -4.24
C GLN A 178 -19.90 1.78 -4.44
N TYR A 179 -19.29 0.84 -5.18
CA TYR A 179 -17.87 0.87 -5.54
C TYR A 179 -17.70 1.40 -6.96
N HIS A 180 -16.63 2.14 -7.17
CA HIS A 180 -16.38 2.80 -8.45
C HIS A 180 -14.90 2.70 -8.84
N ASN A 181 -14.66 2.69 -10.14
CA ASN A 181 -13.31 2.98 -10.64
C ASN A 181 -13.07 4.50 -10.71
N ALA A 182 -11.82 4.90 -10.94
CA ALA A 182 -11.39 6.31 -10.97
C ALA A 182 -12.09 7.19 -12.04
N VAL A 183 -12.78 6.60 -13.02
CA VAL A 183 -13.55 7.33 -14.05
C VAL A 183 -15.07 7.30 -13.83
N GLY A 184 -15.51 6.99 -12.63
CA GLY A 184 -16.90 7.08 -12.21
C GLY A 184 -17.81 5.91 -12.61
N LYS A 185 -17.25 4.82 -13.14
CA LYS A 185 -18.03 3.62 -13.49
C LYS A 185 -18.26 2.77 -12.25
N ASN A 186 -19.49 2.23 -12.12
CA ASN A 186 -19.84 1.34 -11.02
C ASN A 186 -19.18 -0.03 -11.18
N THR A 187 -18.46 -0.47 -10.16
CA THR A 187 -17.77 -1.77 -10.07
C THR A 187 -18.33 -2.66 -8.96
N THR A 188 -19.40 -2.23 -8.28
CA THR A 188 -19.98 -2.89 -7.10
C THR A 188 -20.15 -4.40 -7.24
N ALA A 189 -20.60 -4.87 -8.42
CA ALA A 189 -20.85 -6.29 -8.65
C ALA A 189 -19.58 -7.15 -8.79
N ILE A 190 -18.42 -6.52 -8.97
CA ILE A 190 -17.18 -7.24 -9.28
C ILE A 190 -16.11 -7.07 -8.20
N GLU A 191 -16.29 -6.13 -7.25
CA GLU A 191 -15.31 -5.88 -6.17
C GLU A 191 -15.59 -6.72 -4.93
N ALA A 192 -14.53 -7.14 -4.23
CA ALA A 192 -14.62 -7.69 -2.90
C ALA A 192 -15.05 -6.59 -1.90
N LYS A 193 -15.77 -6.98 -0.85
CA LYS A 193 -16.30 -6.06 0.18
C LYS A 193 -15.36 -5.96 1.38
N SER A 194 -14.06 -5.97 1.15
CA SER A 194 -13.03 -6.04 2.20
C SER A 194 -12.97 -4.80 3.09
N ASP A 195 -13.52 -3.67 2.65
CA ASP A 195 -13.72 -2.47 3.46
C ASP A 195 -14.52 -2.73 4.74
N ILE A 196 -15.43 -3.72 4.75
CA ILE A 196 -16.16 -4.16 5.95
C ILE A 196 -15.18 -4.73 6.98
N LEU A 197 -14.21 -5.56 6.58
CA LEU A 197 -13.18 -6.06 7.48
C LEU A 197 -12.31 -4.92 8.03
N PHE A 198 -11.93 -3.97 7.18
CA PHE A 198 -11.15 -2.81 7.59
C PHE A 198 -11.87 -2.00 8.67
N VAL A 199 -13.15 -1.69 8.47
CA VAL A 199 -13.99 -0.99 9.44
C VAL A 199 -14.11 -1.76 10.77
N LYS A 200 -14.28 -3.08 10.71
CA LYS A 200 -14.32 -3.92 11.94
C LYS A 200 -12.96 -3.89 12.66
N CYS A 201 -11.85 -3.90 11.95
CA CYS A 201 -10.52 -3.71 12.56
C CYS A 201 -10.40 -2.35 13.26
N GLN A 202 -10.88 -1.26 12.65
CA GLN A 202 -10.93 0.06 13.29
C GLN A 202 -11.77 0.05 14.57
N GLN A 203 -12.96 -0.54 14.54
CA GLN A 203 -13.85 -0.66 15.70
C GLN A 203 -13.19 -1.45 16.86
N LEU A 204 -12.29 -2.36 16.56
CA LEU A 204 -11.50 -3.10 17.55
C LEU A 204 -10.25 -2.34 18.03
N GLY A 205 -10.02 -1.11 17.56
CA GLY A 205 -8.85 -0.30 17.90
C GLY A 205 -7.56 -0.86 17.31
N VAL A 206 -7.63 -1.52 16.15
CA VAL A 206 -6.47 -2.00 15.41
C VAL A 206 -5.84 -0.83 14.65
N TRP A 207 -4.52 -0.69 14.73
CA TRP A 207 -3.82 0.30 13.92
C TRP A 207 -4.04 0.03 12.43
N ASN A 208 -4.34 1.07 11.67
CA ASN A 208 -4.66 0.91 10.25
C ASN A 208 -3.98 1.96 9.38
N LEU A 209 -3.67 1.51 8.16
CA LEU A 209 -3.06 2.31 7.10
C LEU A 209 -3.76 1.99 5.77
N ALA A 210 -4.00 3.00 4.97
CA ALA A 210 -4.44 2.81 3.59
C ALA A 210 -3.43 3.41 2.61
N VAL A 211 -3.26 2.75 1.47
CA VAL A 211 -2.39 3.18 0.36
C VAL A 211 -3.23 3.23 -0.91
N GLY A 212 -3.14 4.34 -1.66
CA GLY A 212 -3.86 4.51 -2.92
C GLY A 212 -3.26 5.60 -3.79
N ASP A 213 -3.75 5.75 -5.03
CA ASP A 213 -3.15 6.61 -6.04
C ASP A 213 -4.12 7.49 -6.84
N LEU A 214 -5.44 7.20 -6.84
CA LEU A 214 -6.44 7.96 -7.59
C LEU A 214 -7.58 8.56 -6.74
N GLY A 215 -7.71 8.15 -5.48
CA GLY A 215 -8.64 8.75 -4.51
C GLY A 215 -9.97 8.00 -4.34
N ASN A 216 -10.19 6.90 -5.07
CA ASN A 216 -11.37 6.04 -4.94
C ASN A 216 -11.13 4.81 -4.04
N GLU A 217 -9.91 4.64 -3.56
CA GLU A 217 -9.48 3.49 -2.77
C GLU A 217 -9.99 3.58 -1.33
N LEU A 218 -10.07 2.42 -0.70
CA LEU A 218 -10.39 2.28 0.72
C LEU A 218 -9.46 3.15 1.58
N GLY A 219 -10.05 3.91 2.49
CA GLY A 219 -9.33 4.81 3.40
C GLY A 219 -9.24 6.25 2.92
N MET A 220 -9.46 6.53 1.65
CA MET A 220 -9.37 7.87 1.04
C MET A 220 -10.43 8.84 1.56
N GLY A 221 -11.46 8.37 2.27
CA GLY A 221 -12.38 9.23 3.01
C GLY A 221 -11.69 10.20 3.99
N ALA A 222 -10.45 9.90 4.42
CA ALA A 222 -9.62 10.81 5.21
C ALA A 222 -9.30 12.13 4.48
N LEU A 223 -9.33 12.15 3.15
CA LEU A 223 -9.10 13.32 2.31
C LEU A 223 -10.38 13.87 1.68
N LYS A 224 -11.56 13.48 2.15
CA LYS A 224 -12.86 13.73 1.51
C LYS A 224 -13.02 15.14 0.95
N GLU A 225 -12.83 16.17 1.76
CA GLU A 225 -13.05 17.56 1.33
C GLU A 225 -12.01 18.00 0.29
N HIS A 226 -10.75 17.57 0.47
CA HIS A 226 -9.68 17.85 -0.47
C HIS A 226 -9.94 17.17 -1.83
N LEU A 227 -10.41 15.92 -1.81
CA LEU A 227 -10.79 15.16 -3.01
C LEU A 227 -11.97 15.84 -3.73
N HIS A 228 -13.02 16.25 -3.01
CA HIS A 228 -14.16 16.95 -3.61
C HIS A 228 -13.77 18.25 -4.30
N GLN A 229 -12.74 18.92 -3.80
CA GLN A 229 -12.29 20.19 -4.35
C GLN A 229 -11.45 20.05 -5.63
N TYR A 230 -10.62 18.97 -5.71
CA TYR A 230 -9.54 18.94 -6.70
C TYR A 230 -9.52 17.71 -7.60
N VAL A 231 -10.24 16.63 -7.27
CA VAL A 231 -10.22 15.37 -8.03
C VAL A 231 -11.56 15.15 -8.73
N PRO A 232 -11.57 14.79 -10.03
CA PRO A 232 -12.80 14.56 -10.77
C PRO A 232 -13.64 13.42 -10.19
N TYR A 233 -14.94 13.46 -10.41
CA TYR A 233 -15.94 12.45 -10.02
C TYR A 233 -16.15 12.27 -8.52
N MET A 234 -15.43 12.99 -7.67
CA MET A 234 -15.61 12.97 -6.22
C MET A 234 -16.85 13.77 -5.79
N GLY A 235 -17.47 13.36 -4.72
CA GLY A 235 -18.63 14.04 -4.17
C GLY A 235 -19.97 13.63 -4.76
N LYS A 236 -21.02 14.02 -4.05
CA LYS A 236 -22.40 13.63 -4.36
C LYS A 236 -22.82 13.99 -5.78
N GLY A 237 -23.30 13.02 -6.54
CA GLY A 237 -23.82 13.19 -7.90
C GLY A 237 -22.73 13.30 -8.97
N GLN A 238 -21.47 13.11 -8.65
CA GLN A 238 -20.36 13.29 -9.58
C GLN A 238 -19.97 12.00 -10.32
N CYS A 239 -20.37 10.80 -9.83
CA CYS A 239 -20.11 9.56 -10.56
C CYS A 239 -20.84 9.50 -11.89
N THR A 240 -20.29 8.77 -12.87
CA THR A 240 -20.88 8.61 -14.21
C THR A 240 -21.95 7.53 -14.29
N CYS A 241 -22.11 6.73 -13.24
CA CYS A 241 -23.05 5.61 -13.21
C CYS A 241 -24.50 6.00 -12.85
N GLY A 242 -24.71 7.23 -12.35
CA GLY A 242 -26.03 7.72 -11.97
C GLY A 242 -26.53 7.24 -10.59
N CYS A 243 -25.69 6.66 -9.75
CA CYS A 243 -26.09 6.25 -8.39
C CYS A 243 -26.38 7.42 -7.45
N GLY A 244 -25.97 8.64 -7.81
CA GLY A 244 -26.16 9.85 -7.01
C GLY A 244 -25.03 10.12 -5.98
N GLY A 245 -24.02 9.26 -5.89
CA GLY A 245 -22.82 9.44 -5.09
C GLY A 245 -21.62 9.98 -5.88
N GLY A 246 -20.45 9.98 -5.25
CA GLY A 246 -19.13 10.13 -5.85
C GLY A 246 -18.40 8.80 -5.89
N ILE A 247 -17.13 8.85 -6.30
CA ILE A 247 -16.29 7.64 -6.38
C ILE A 247 -15.47 7.41 -5.11
N GLU A 248 -15.33 8.42 -4.28
CA GLU A 248 -14.53 8.34 -3.06
C GLU A 248 -15.07 7.32 -2.06
N SER A 249 -14.15 6.63 -1.38
CA SER A 249 -14.50 5.75 -0.27
C SER A 249 -15.11 6.56 0.88
N ALA A 250 -16.20 6.06 1.47
CA ALA A 250 -16.77 6.62 2.69
C ALA A 250 -15.91 6.35 3.93
N VAL A 251 -15.02 5.36 3.86
CA VAL A 251 -14.15 4.97 4.96
C VAL A 251 -12.91 5.85 4.98
N ALA A 252 -12.65 6.48 6.13
CA ALA A 252 -11.40 7.18 6.40
C ALA A 252 -10.42 6.24 7.12
N ALA A 253 -9.19 6.12 6.63
CA ALA A 253 -8.12 5.47 7.37
C ALA A 253 -7.52 6.43 8.40
N ASP A 254 -7.02 5.89 9.52
CA ASP A 254 -6.32 6.68 10.54
C ASP A 254 -4.96 7.15 10.03
N ASN A 255 -4.32 6.34 9.19
CA ASN A 255 -3.07 6.67 8.51
C ASN A 255 -3.24 6.47 7.01
N LEU A 256 -2.70 7.40 6.23
CA LEU A 256 -2.83 7.38 4.78
C LEU A 256 -1.47 7.62 4.12
N LEU A 257 -1.21 6.87 3.04
CA LEU A 257 -0.07 7.03 2.17
C LEU A 257 -0.56 7.12 0.72
N THR A 258 -0.14 8.14 0.00
CA THR A 258 -0.52 8.34 -1.41
C THR A 258 0.70 8.43 -2.31
N ALA A 259 0.60 7.88 -3.50
CA ALA A 259 1.69 7.84 -4.48
C ALA A 259 1.15 8.00 -5.92
N THR A 260 2.00 7.96 -6.92
CA THR A 260 1.60 7.92 -8.33
C THR A 260 1.07 6.53 -8.72
N VAL A 261 1.60 5.50 -8.08
CA VAL A 261 1.23 4.09 -8.17
C VAL A 261 1.22 3.58 -6.74
N SER A 262 0.21 2.89 -6.29
CA SER A 262 0.10 2.40 -4.91
C SER A 262 1.30 1.54 -4.52
N ASP A 263 1.79 0.68 -5.42
CA ASP A 263 2.99 -0.12 -5.22
C ASP A 263 4.22 0.74 -4.86
N TRP A 264 4.39 1.91 -5.50
CA TRP A 264 5.52 2.79 -5.22
C TRP A 264 5.46 3.40 -3.81
N GLY A 265 4.26 3.71 -3.34
CA GLY A 265 4.03 4.15 -1.97
C GLY A 265 4.47 3.10 -0.96
N VAL A 266 4.07 1.86 -1.19
CA VAL A 266 4.49 0.72 -0.35
C VAL A 266 6.00 0.52 -0.40
N TYR A 267 6.64 0.63 -1.57
CA TYR A 267 8.11 0.51 -1.68
C TYR A 267 8.83 1.62 -0.93
N ALA A 268 8.35 2.86 -1.00
CA ALA A 268 8.90 3.98 -0.24
C ALA A 268 8.78 3.75 1.28
N MET A 269 7.64 3.24 1.75
CA MET A 269 7.42 2.85 3.15
C MET A 269 8.37 1.72 3.58
N ILE A 270 8.55 0.67 2.76
CA ILE A 270 9.50 -0.43 3.03
C ILE A 270 10.92 0.10 3.06
N ALA A 271 11.31 0.94 2.11
CA ALA A 271 12.64 1.56 2.06
C ALA A 271 12.93 2.41 3.30
N MET A 272 11.95 3.22 3.73
CA MET A 272 12.08 4.02 4.94
C MET A 272 12.17 3.15 6.20
N THR A 273 11.38 2.08 6.29
CA THR A 273 11.46 1.09 7.37
C THR A 273 12.84 0.42 7.41
N ALA A 274 13.37 0.01 6.25
CA ALA A 274 14.70 -0.59 6.14
C ALA A 274 15.81 0.35 6.64
N TYR A 275 15.71 1.65 6.35
CA TYR A 275 16.63 2.65 6.86
C TYR A 275 16.51 2.82 8.38
N LEU A 276 15.29 3.01 8.91
CA LEU A 276 15.06 3.24 10.34
C LEU A 276 15.52 2.06 11.20
N LEU A 277 15.30 0.84 10.74
CA LEU A 277 15.76 -0.39 11.37
C LEU A 277 17.23 -0.72 11.08
N ARG A 278 17.90 0.05 10.19
CA ARG A 278 19.29 -0.18 9.75
C ARG A 278 19.48 -1.58 9.11
N THR A 279 18.46 -2.09 8.45
CA THR A 279 18.40 -3.43 7.86
C THR A 279 18.04 -3.33 6.36
N PRO A 280 18.99 -2.97 5.48
CA PRO A 280 18.73 -2.71 4.06
C PRO A 280 18.09 -3.86 3.30
N ASP A 281 18.31 -5.11 3.72
CA ASP A 281 17.77 -6.32 3.07
C ASP A 281 16.27 -6.57 3.35
N VAL A 282 15.62 -5.71 4.12
CA VAL A 282 14.15 -5.62 4.22
C VAL A 282 13.57 -5.19 2.88
N MET A 283 14.22 -4.24 2.20
CA MET A 283 13.84 -3.87 0.83
C MET A 283 14.09 -5.04 -0.14
N HIS A 284 13.22 -5.20 -1.11
CA HIS A 284 13.37 -6.20 -2.18
C HIS A 284 14.39 -5.73 -3.24
N THR A 285 14.92 -6.67 -4.02
CA THR A 285 15.91 -6.37 -5.07
C THR A 285 15.24 -6.03 -6.40
N VAL A 286 16.00 -5.43 -7.31
CA VAL A 286 15.56 -5.13 -8.69
C VAL A 286 15.17 -6.40 -9.45
N GLU A 287 15.91 -7.50 -9.23
CA GLU A 287 15.63 -8.79 -9.84
C GLU A 287 14.31 -9.37 -9.33
N MET A 288 14.05 -9.24 -8.02
CA MET A 288 12.79 -9.68 -7.42
C MET A 288 11.61 -8.85 -7.94
N GLU A 289 11.75 -7.53 -8.05
CA GLU A 289 10.73 -6.65 -8.65
C GLU A 289 10.35 -7.13 -10.05
N ARG A 290 11.35 -7.33 -10.90
CA ARG A 290 11.14 -7.81 -12.29
C ARG A 290 10.40 -9.14 -12.31
N GLU A 291 10.84 -10.10 -11.49
CA GLU A 291 10.25 -11.43 -11.45
C GLU A 291 8.81 -11.39 -10.94
N MET A 292 8.52 -10.56 -9.93
CA MET A 292 7.16 -10.36 -9.40
C MET A 292 6.20 -9.84 -10.46
N VAL A 293 6.53 -8.75 -11.14
CA VAL A 293 5.68 -8.11 -12.15
C VAL A 293 5.48 -9.04 -13.37
N VAL A 294 6.54 -9.72 -13.82
CA VAL A 294 6.45 -10.71 -14.90
C VAL A 294 5.56 -11.89 -14.49
N THR A 295 5.68 -12.37 -13.26
CA THR A 295 4.85 -13.47 -12.73
C THR A 295 3.39 -13.06 -12.65
N ALA A 296 3.06 -11.88 -12.10
CA ALA A 296 1.71 -11.36 -12.03
C ALA A 296 1.05 -11.27 -13.42
N SER A 297 1.77 -10.71 -14.40
CA SER A 297 1.30 -10.64 -15.80
C SER A 297 1.02 -12.03 -16.39
N ARG A 298 1.89 -13.01 -16.14
CA ARG A 298 1.70 -14.40 -16.62
C ARG A 298 0.53 -15.11 -15.93
N CYS A 299 0.17 -14.72 -14.73
CA CYS A 299 -1.01 -15.20 -14.01
C CYS A 299 -2.32 -14.57 -14.51
N GLY A 300 -2.26 -13.69 -15.48
CA GLY A 300 -3.43 -13.07 -16.11
C GLY A 300 -3.91 -11.80 -15.42
N MET A 301 -3.09 -11.18 -14.57
CA MET A 301 -3.36 -9.86 -14.02
C MET A 301 -3.14 -8.79 -15.08
N LEU A 302 -3.92 -7.73 -15.00
CA LEU A 302 -3.94 -6.67 -16.01
C LEU A 302 -3.13 -5.45 -15.56
N ASP A 303 -2.51 -4.82 -16.52
CA ASP A 303 -2.18 -3.39 -16.45
C ASP A 303 -3.48 -2.54 -16.50
N MET A 304 -3.47 -1.32 -15.98
CA MET A 304 -4.63 -0.42 -15.92
C MET A 304 -5.35 -0.24 -17.27
N TYR A 305 -4.65 -0.39 -18.40
CA TYR A 305 -5.23 -0.31 -19.75
C TYR A 305 -5.83 -1.63 -20.26
N GLY A 306 -5.80 -2.68 -19.44
CA GLY A 306 -6.34 -4.00 -19.75
C GLY A 306 -5.41 -4.90 -20.56
N TRP A 307 -4.11 -4.58 -20.64
CA TRP A 307 -3.12 -5.41 -21.32
C TRP A 307 -2.51 -6.46 -20.38
N LEU A 308 -2.20 -7.63 -20.95
CA LEU A 308 -1.43 -8.68 -20.27
C LEU A 308 0.07 -8.48 -20.56
N VAL A 309 0.65 -7.45 -19.96
CA VAL A 309 2.05 -7.05 -20.11
C VAL A 309 2.69 -6.85 -18.74
N PRO A 310 4.00 -7.02 -18.61
CA PRO A 310 4.70 -6.74 -17.35
C PRO A 310 4.84 -5.22 -17.14
N ALA A 311 3.72 -4.61 -16.72
CA ALA A 311 3.60 -3.19 -16.43
C ALA A 311 2.57 -2.98 -15.32
N ILE A 312 2.76 -2.01 -14.47
CA ILE A 312 1.83 -1.57 -13.45
C ILE A 312 1.43 -0.14 -13.79
N ASP A 313 0.14 0.14 -13.87
CA ASP A 313 -0.40 1.46 -14.16
C ASP A 313 0.12 2.12 -15.45
N GLY A 314 0.33 1.31 -16.47
CA GLY A 314 0.88 1.75 -17.75
C GLY A 314 2.39 1.98 -17.75
N ILE A 315 3.06 1.69 -16.64
CA ILE A 315 4.50 1.89 -16.47
C ILE A 315 5.22 0.55 -16.59
N ASP A 316 6.12 0.45 -17.56
CA ASP A 316 6.81 -0.81 -17.86
C ASP A 316 7.78 -1.25 -16.75
N VAL A 317 8.03 -2.56 -16.69
CA VAL A 317 8.85 -3.19 -15.66
C VAL A 317 10.29 -2.63 -15.57
N ASN A 318 10.86 -2.06 -16.62
CA ASN A 318 12.20 -1.49 -16.52
C ASN A 318 12.18 -0.20 -15.71
N TYR A 319 11.16 0.65 -15.91
CA TYR A 319 10.97 1.85 -15.07
C TYR A 319 10.77 1.48 -13.60
N LEU A 320 9.93 0.46 -13.31
CA LEU A 320 9.70 -0.03 -11.94
C LEU A 320 11.03 -0.51 -11.32
N CYS A 321 11.81 -1.28 -12.06
CA CYS A 321 13.14 -1.73 -11.64
C CYS A 321 14.12 -0.59 -11.36
N ASP A 322 14.13 0.45 -12.20
CA ASP A 322 14.98 1.63 -12.00
C ASP A 322 14.61 2.38 -10.73
N LEU A 323 13.30 2.54 -10.47
CA LEU A 323 12.79 3.15 -9.25
C LEU A 323 13.21 2.37 -7.99
N VAL A 324 13.00 1.06 -7.99
CA VAL A 324 13.40 0.17 -6.89
C VAL A 324 14.92 0.23 -6.68
N GLY A 325 15.68 0.22 -7.77
CA GLY A 325 17.15 0.36 -7.71
C GLY A 325 17.60 1.67 -7.09
N LEU A 326 16.90 2.77 -7.38
CA LEU A 326 17.20 4.08 -6.80
C LEU A 326 16.80 4.13 -5.31
N MET A 327 15.63 3.60 -4.93
CA MET A 327 15.21 3.51 -3.53
C MET A 327 16.19 2.69 -2.69
N ASN A 328 16.66 1.53 -3.19
CA ASN A 328 17.71 0.75 -2.51
C ASN A 328 18.99 1.55 -2.27
N ARG A 329 19.42 2.36 -3.24
CA ARG A 329 20.60 3.22 -3.10
C ARG A 329 20.38 4.34 -2.08
N LEU A 330 19.17 4.92 -2.06
CA LEU A 330 18.79 5.94 -1.07
C LEU A 330 18.82 5.41 0.36
N VAL A 331 18.51 4.14 0.58
CA VAL A 331 18.65 3.48 1.89
C VAL A 331 20.12 3.23 2.23
N ALA A 332 20.88 2.64 1.31
CA ALA A 332 22.25 2.21 1.57
C ALA A 332 23.24 3.38 1.74
N TYR A 333 23.04 4.46 0.99
CA TYR A 333 24.01 5.57 0.95
C TYR A 333 24.09 6.34 2.26
N PRO A 334 22.97 6.78 2.90
CA PRO A 334 23.02 7.45 4.21
C PRO A 334 23.63 6.59 5.30
N LEU A 335 23.28 5.30 5.37
CA LEU A 335 23.84 4.36 6.34
C LEU A 335 25.36 4.27 6.26
N LYS A 336 25.93 4.39 5.04
CA LYS A 336 27.36 4.44 4.81
C LYS A 336 27.96 5.78 5.21
N LEU A 337 27.28 6.91 4.92
CA LEU A 337 27.83 8.25 5.14
C LEU A 337 27.76 8.72 6.58
N GLU A 338 26.82 8.24 7.38
CA GLU A 338 26.67 8.63 8.80
C GLU A 338 27.97 8.47 9.59
N THR A 339 28.82 7.52 9.22
CA THR A 339 30.09 7.27 9.85
C THR A 339 31.27 8.16 9.32
N ILE A 340 31.06 8.85 8.20
CA ILE A 340 32.11 9.55 7.46
C ILE A 340 32.07 11.08 7.68
N THR A 341 30.85 11.66 7.81
CA THR A 341 30.67 13.13 7.82
C THR A 341 29.84 13.69 8.98
N PRO A 342 30.01 13.26 10.23
CA PRO A 342 29.17 13.72 11.35
C PRO A 342 29.28 15.26 11.56
N THR A 343 30.44 15.84 11.43
CA THR A 343 30.69 17.28 11.67
C THR A 343 29.90 18.20 10.75
N TRP A 344 29.60 17.76 9.51
CA TRP A 344 28.75 18.54 8.61
C TRP A 344 27.31 18.61 9.10
N PHE A 345 26.74 17.48 9.53
CA PHE A 345 25.38 17.40 10.06
C PHE A 345 25.19 18.28 11.31
N GLU A 346 26.09 18.23 12.24
CA GLU A 346 26.05 19.05 13.46
C GLU A 346 25.93 20.54 13.11
N LYS A 347 26.80 21.05 12.24
CA LYS A 347 26.76 22.45 11.80
C LYS A 347 25.51 22.86 11.05
N THR A 348 24.95 21.95 10.27
CA THR A 348 23.70 22.20 9.57
C THR A 348 22.51 22.32 10.54
N ILE A 349 22.49 21.48 11.58
CA ILE A 349 21.48 21.53 12.64
C ILE A 349 21.59 22.80 13.46
N GLU A 350 22.85 23.19 13.85
CA GLU A 350 23.14 24.42 14.60
C GLU A 350 22.62 25.69 13.91
N LYS A 351 22.47 25.70 12.58
CA LYS A 351 21.89 26.83 11.81
C LYS A 351 20.40 27.00 12.02
N GLY A 352 19.71 26.02 12.57
CA GLY A 352 18.31 26.12 13.00
C GLY A 352 17.26 26.11 11.87
N PHE A 353 17.62 25.72 10.64
CA PHE A 353 16.64 25.64 9.55
C PHE A 353 15.64 24.48 9.73
N PHE A 354 16.09 23.38 10.34
CA PHE A 354 15.31 22.14 10.55
C PHE A 354 14.73 22.03 11.97
N GLY A 355 14.84 23.04 12.79
CA GLY A 355 14.46 22.98 14.20
C GLY A 355 13.47 24.01 14.66
#